data_9c805f5650e33842bbfe83f15825d872
#
_entry.id   9c805f5650e33842bbfe83f15825d872
#
_cell.length_a   1.000
_cell.length_b   1.000
_cell.length_c   1.000
_cell.angle_alpha   90.00
_cell.angle_beta   90.00
_cell.angle_gamma   90.00
#
_symmetry.space_group_name_H-M   'P 1'
#
loop_
_entity.id
_entity.type
_entity.pdbx_description
1 polymer ?
#
loop_
_entity_poly.entity_id
_entity_poly.type
_entity_poly.pdbx_seq_one_letter_code
_entity_poly.pdbx_strand_id
1 'polypeptide(L)'
;GWGLTNESRAIMGDSAKYLNGDCHHPHISMTDGKYDGKYLLINDKANSRVARIRLDIMKCDKMLTVPNVQAIHGLRLQKVPHTKYVFANAEFVIPHPNDGKVFDLQDKNSFTMSNVIDAEKMEMAFQVIVDGNLDNVDADYTGKYAAATCYNSEKAYDLGGMMRNERDWVVVFNIPRIEAAVKAGKFITLGDSKVPVVDGRDGSELTRYIPVPKNPHGLNTSSDGKYFIANGKLSPTVSMLEIARLDDLFAGKLKDPRDVVVGEPELGLGPLHTTFDGRGNAYTTLFLDSQVVKWNMAEAVRAYQGEKVNYIKQKLDVQYQPGHIHASLTETSEADGKWLVALCKFSKDRFLQVGPLHPENEQLID
;
A
#
# COMPACT_ATOMS: atom_id res chain seq x y z
N GLY A 1 11.77 13.25 21.82
CA GLY A 1 11.75 13.53 20.40
C GLY A 1 12.09 14.97 20.09
N TRP A 2 12.60 15.22 18.92
CA TRP A 2 12.80 16.57 18.41
C TRP A 2 11.47 17.32 18.35
N GLY A 3 11.46 18.57 18.78
CA GLY A 3 10.28 19.44 18.72
C GLY A 3 9.23 19.24 19.81
N LEU A 4 9.43 18.34 20.77
CA LEU A 4 8.54 18.21 21.90
C LEU A 4 8.80 19.31 22.95
N THR A 5 7.78 20.07 23.31
CA THR A 5 7.82 20.98 24.46
C THR A 5 7.78 20.19 25.77
N ASN A 6 8.11 20.84 26.87
CA ASN A 6 8.01 20.21 28.19
C ASN A 6 6.56 19.80 28.53
N GLU A 7 5.61 20.62 28.14
CA GLU A 7 4.17 20.34 28.29
C GLU A 7 3.74 19.10 27.49
N SER A 8 4.17 19.03 26.21
CA SER A 8 3.88 17.86 25.37
C SER A 8 4.50 16.60 25.95
N ARG A 9 5.74 16.69 26.48
CA ARG A 9 6.41 15.54 27.14
C ARG A 9 5.66 15.07 28.39
N ALA A 10 5.16 16.03 29.19
CA ALA A 10 4.39 15.71 30.37
C ALA A 10 3.07 15.01 30.03
N ILE A 11 2.39 15.43 28.96
CA ILE A 11 1.16 14.78 28.47
C ILE A 11 1.46 13.39 27.91
N MET A 12 2.51 13.23 27.14
CA MET A 12 2.89 11.95 26.50
C MET A 12 3.43 10.93 27.48
N GLY A 13 4.00 11.37 28.63
CA GLY A 13 4.60 10.47 29.61
C GLY A 13 5.65 9.54 28.98
N ASP A 14 5.53 8.25 29.21
CA ASP A 14 6.45 7.24 28.65
C ASP A 14 6.48 7.20 27.11
N SER A 15 5.42 7.62 26.45
CA SER A 15 5.38 7.69 24.99
C SER A 15 6.33 8.73 24.41
N ALA A 16 6.79 9.71 25.21
CA ALA A 16 7.75 10.74 24.77
C ALA A 16 9.14 10.17 24.40
N LYS A 17 9.43 8.93 24.75
CA LYS A 17 10.67 8.23 24.38
C LYS A 17 10.68 7.75 22.93
N TYR A 18 9.50 7.60 22.30
CA TYR A 18 9.39 7.19 20.90
C TYR A 18 9.53 8.40 19.98
N LEU A 19 9.96 8.14 18.74
CA LEU A 19 9.91 9.15 17.69
C LEU A 19 8.44 9.47 17.39
N ASN A 20 8.19 10.70 16.92
CA ASN A 20 6.91 10.98 16.30
C ASN A 20 6.68 9.99 15.17
N GLY A 21 5.58 9.25 15.27
CA GLY A 21 5.19 8.31 14.24
C GLY A 21 4.76 9.06 12.99
N ASP A 22 5.02 8.45 11.87
CA ASP A 22 4.41 8.80 10.60
C ASP A 22 3.27 7.80 10.40
N CYS A 23 2.08 8.17 10.88
CA CYS A 23 0.91 7.31 10.84
C CYS A 23 0.24 7.40 9.48
N HIS A 24 0.25 6.30 8.74
CA HIS A 24 -0.33 6.17 7.42
C HIS A 24 -1.38 5.07 7.35
N HIS A 25 -2.24 5.12 6.35
CA HIS A 25 -3.12 4.04 5.94
C HIS A 25 -3.94 3.41 7.09
N PRO A 26 -4.72 4.20 7.86
CA PRO A 26 -5.64 3.64 8.82
C PRO A 26 -6.80 2.92 8.12
N HIS A 27 -7.17 1.72 8.60
CA HIS A 27 -8.27 0.95 8.04
C HIS A 27 -9.16 0.37 9.12
N ILE A 28 -10.47 0.42 8.88
CA ILE A 28 -11.48 -0.17 9.76
C ILE A 28 -11.65 -1.65 9.44
N SER A 29 -11.73 -2.50 10.47
CA SER A 29 -12.00 -3.92 10.32
C SER A 29 -13.33 -4.19 9.64
N MET A 30 -13.42 -5.33 8.96
CA MET A 30 -14.55 -5.70 8.12
C MET A 30 -15.10 -7.08 8.47
N THR A 31 -16.40 -7.23 8.22
CA THR A 31 -17.11 -8.51 8.20
C THR A 31 -17.96 -8.54 6.93
N ASP A 32 -17.86 -9.60 6.14
CA ASP A 32 -18.57 -9.79 4.86
C ASP A 32 -18.40 -8.62 3.87
N GLY A 33 -17.18 -8.06 3.83
CA GLY A 33 -16.85 -6.95 2.94
C GLY A 33 -17.43 -5.59 3.34
N LYS A 34 -17.87 -5.43 4.58
CA LYS A 34 -18.44 -4.19 5.14
C LYS A 34 -17.70 -3.80 6.41
N TYR A 35 -17.61 -2.51 6.67
CA TYR A 35 -17.07 -2.02 7.94
C TYR A 35 -17.91 -2.55 9.11
N ASP A 36 -17.25 -3.21 10.05
CA ASP A 36 -17.93 -3.81 11.21
C ASP A 36 -17.91 -2.94 12.48
N GLY A 37 -17.20 -1.80 12.41
CA GLY A 37 -17.12 -0.83 13.49
C GLY A 37 -16.38 -1.31 14.74
N LYS A 38 -15.63 -2.41 14.68
CA LYS A 38 -14.95 -2.98 15.85
C LYS A 38 -13.59 -2.37 16.09
N TYR A 39 -12.75 -2.34 15.05
CA TYR A 39 -11.35 -1.95 15.16
C TYR A 39 -10.93 -0.98 14.06
N LEU A 40 -10.07 -0.05 14.42
CA LEU A 40 -9.22 0.68 13.50
C LEU A 40 -7.78 0.16 13.65
N LEU A 41 -7.16 -0.22 12.56
CA LEU A 41 -5.75 -0.60 12.53
C LEU A 41 -4.96 0.51 11.83
N ILE A 42 -3.81 0.86 12.41
CA ILE A 42 -2.97 1.95 11.92
C ILE A 42 -1.49 1.61 12.15
N ASN A 43 -0.66 1.99 11.20
CA ASN A 43 0.78 1.85 11.35
C ASN A 43 1.40 3.05 12.07
N ASP A 44 2.60 2.82 12.60
CA ASP A 44 3.56 3.82 13.06
C ASP A 44 4.87 3.54 12.31
N LYS A 45 5.05 4.23 11.20
CA LYS A 45 6.16 3.99 10.27
C LYS A 45 7.52 4.17 10.94
N ALA A 46 7.69 5.25 11.71
CA ALA A 46 8.97 5.59 12.30
C ALA A 46 9.47 4.55 13.34
N ASN A 47 8.55 3.82 13.96
CA ASN A 47 8.88 2.83 14.98
C ASN A 47 8.58 1.39 14.57
N SER A 48 8.26 1.16 13.29
CA SER A 48 7.90 -0.16 12.72
C SER A 48 6.83 -0.90 13.55
N ARG A 49 5.73 -0.20 13.87
CA ARG A 49 4.65 -0.73 14.69
C ARG A 49 3.32 -0.71 13.97
N VAL A 50 2.42 -1.60 14.40
CA VAL A 50 1.00 -1.59 14.04
C VAL A 50 0.18 -1.56 15.31
N ALA A 51 -0.74 -0.61 15.40
CA ALA A 51 -1.66 -0.46 16.52
C ALA A 51 -3.07 -0.87 16.13
N ARG A 52 -3.80 -1.45 17.07
CA ARG A 52 -5.23 -1.70 17.00
C ARG A 52 -5.97 -0.81 17.98
N ILE A 53 -6.94 -0.06 17.48
CA ILE A 53 -7.78 0.84 18.26
C ILE A 53 -9.19 0.23 18.30
N ARG A 54 -9.73 0.03 19.49
CA ARG A 54 -11.12 -0.36 19.69
C ARG A 54 -12.02 0.85 19.49
N LEU A 55 -12.92 0.76 18.53
CA LEU A 55 -13.81 1.88 18.16
C LEU A 55 -14.94 2.09 19.18
N ASP A 56 -15.35 1.05 19.91
CA ASP A 56 -16.38 1.15 20.95
C ASP A 56 -15.94 2.00 22.16
N ILE A 57 -14.66 2.05 22.46
CA ILE A 57 -14.09 2.83 23.58
C ILE A 57 -13.05 3.86 23.12
N MET A 58 -12.77 3.95 21.81
CA MET A 58 -11.81 4.87 21.20
C MET A 58 -10.42 4.83 21.86
N LYS A 59 -9.92 3.61 22.13
CA LYS A 59 -8.62 3.39 22.76
C LYS A 59 -7.80 2.33 22.05
N CYS A 60 -6.49 2.54 21.96
CA CYS A 60 -5.52 1.52 21.57
C CYS A 60 -5.53 0.40 22.63
N ASP A 61 -5.87 -0.82 22.22
CA ASP A 61 -5.86 -1.99 23.09
C ASP A 61 -4.66 -2.91 22.85
N LYS A 62 -4.09 -2.87 21.63
CA LYS A 62 -2.95 -3.67 21.24
C LYS A 62 -1.99 -2.86 20.35
N MET A 63 -0.70 -3.08 20.54
CA MET A 63 0.35 -2.54 19.70
C MET A 63 1.42 -3.61 19.46
N LEU A 64 1.74 -3.86 18.21
CA LEU A 64 2.74 -4.83 17.79
C LEU A 64 3.94 -4.11 17.18
N THR A 65 5.14 -4.38 17.67
CA THR A 65 6.37 -4.03 16.96
C THR A 65 6.71 -5.15 15.99
N VAL A 66 6.85 -4.81 14.71
CA VAL A 66 7.17 -5.78 13.66
C VAL A 66 8.68 -6.01 13.66
N PRO A 67 9.13 -7.26 13.85
CA PRO A 67 10.56 -7.54 13.98
C PRO A 67 11.29 -7.53 12.63
N ASN A 68 12.60 -7.26 12.66
CA ASN A 68 13.52 -7.39 11.52
C ASN A 68 13.14 -6.55 10.29
N VAL A 69 12.46 -5.43 10.48
CA VAL A 69 12.08 -4.53 9.39
C VAL A 69 12.22 -3.07 9.84
N GLN A 70 12.20 -2.19 8.84
CA GLN A 70 12.22 -0.75 9.07
C GLN A 70 11.14 -0.09 8.24
N ALA A 71 10.44 0.88 8.87
CA ALA A 71 9.43 1.73 8.24
C ALA A 71 8.21 0.95 7.71
N ILE A 72 7.35 0.47 8.60
CA ILE A 72 6.03 -0.07 8.21
C ILE A 72 5.19 1.05 7.61
N HIS A 73 5.00 1.03 6.28
CA HIS A 73 4.33 2.08 5.54
C HIS A 73 2.95 1.65 5.04
N GLY A 74 2.87 0.75 4.05
CA GLY A 74 1.58 0.25 3.58
C GLY A 74 0.89 -0.64 4.61
N LEU A 75 -0.43 -0.47 4.78
CA LEU A 75 -1.25 -1.32 5.62
C LEU A 75 -2.61 -1.52 4.95
N ARG A 76 -3.09 -2.76 4.89
CA ARG A 76 -4.41 -3.13 4.38
C ARG A 76 -4.94 -4.36 5.09
N LEU A 77 -6.25 -4.58 4.97
CA LEU A 77 -6.96 -5.63 5.70
C LEU A 77 -7.61 -6.63 4.75
N GLN A 78 -7.66 -7.90 5.14
CA GLN A 78 -8.59 -8.86 4.56
C GLN A 78 -10.02 -8.44 4.88
N LYS A 79 -10.95 -8.63 3.92
CA LYS A 79 -12.30 -8.06 3.98
C LYS A 79 -13.39 -9.12 4.15
N VAL A 80 -13.16 -10.34 3.68
CA VAL A 80 -14.14 -11.45 3.68
C VAL A 80 -13.47 -12.73 4.17
N PRO A 81 -14.12 -13.59 4.98
CA PRO A 81 -15.42 -13.37 5.62
C PRO A 81 -15.34 -12.32 6.74
N HIS A 82 -14.19 -12.11 7.31
CA HIS A 82 -13.86 -11.09 8.30
C HIS A 82 -12.38 -10.74 8.22
N THR A 83 -11.97 -9.67 8.85
CA THR A 83 -10.56 -9.28 8.95
C THR A 83 -9.78 -10.27 9.81
N LYS A 84 -9.25 -11.31 9.16
CA LYS A 84 -8.33 -12.28 9.78
C LYS A 84 -6.90 -11.75 9.75
N TYR A 85 -6.48 -11.18 8.60
CA TYR A 85 -5.13 -10.71 8.38
C TYR A 85 -5.06 -9.20 8.18
N VAL A 86 -3.99 -8.63 8.73
CA VAL A 86 -3.46 -7.31 8.39
C VAL A 86 -2.20 -7.53 7.56
N PHE A 87 -2.18 -6.96 6.37
CA PHE A 87 -1.02 -6.92 5.49
C PHE A 87 -0.29 -5.59 5.72
N ALA A 88 1.00 -5.65 6.02
CA ALA A 88 1.79 -4.48 6.34
C ALA A 88 3.16 -4.55 5.68
N ASN A 89 3.50 -3.58 4.85
CA ASN A 89 4.78 -3.56 4.16
C ASN A 89 5.83 -2.79 4.95
N ALA A 90 7.05 -3.33 5.00
CA ALA A 90 8.22 -2.55 5.35
C ALA A 90 8.79 -1.88 4.09
N GLU A 91 9.04 -0.58 4.17
CA GLU A 91 9.44 0.20 3.01
C GLU A 91 10.90 -0.02 2.62
N PHE A 92 11.80 -0.08 3.59
CA PHE A 92 13.22 -0.05 3.29
C PHE A 92 13.88 -1.42 3.28
N VAL A 93 14.70 -1.64 2.25
CA VAL A 93 15.71 -2.71 2.26
C VAL A 93 16.73 -2.40 3.35
N ILE A 94 16.98 -3.38 4.20
CA ILE A 94 18.02 -3.31 5.25
C ILE A 94 18.87 -4.59 5.21
N PRO A 95 20.13 -4.53 5.64
CA PRO A 95 20.96 -5.73 5.79
C PRO A 95 20.47 -6.61 6.95
N HIS A 96 20.68 -7.91 6.83
CA HIS A 96 20.37 -8.89 7.86
C HIS A 96 21.62 -9.74 8.18
N PRO A 97 22.19 -9.61 9.39
CA PRO A 97 21.74 -8.77 10.51
C PRO A 97 21.95 -7.27 10.24
N ASN A 98 21.09 -6.44 10.81
CA ASN A 98 21.26 -4.98 10.78
C ASN A 98 22.12 -4.52 11.96
N ASP A 99 23.41 -4.84 11.92
CA ASP A 99 24.39 -4.58 12.99
C ASP A 99 25.42 -3.49 12.63
N GLY A 100 25.16 -2.77 11.53
CA GLY A 100 26.00 -1.67 11.05
C GLY A 100 27.28 -2.11 10.31
N LYS A 101 27.46 -3.40 10.00
CA LYS A 101 28.67 -3.89 9.30
C LYS A 101 28.49 -4.00 7.79
N VAL A 102 27.28 -4.20 7.32
CA VAL A 102 26.93 -4.31 5.89
C VAL A 102 26.10 -3.10 5.50
N PHE A 103 26.48 -2.42 4.42
CA PHE A 103 25.77 -1.27 3.85
C PHE A 103 25.44 -1.44 2.36
N ASP A 104 25.78 -2.59 1.80
CA ASP A 104 25.49 -2.89 0.39
C ASP A 104 24.04 -3.36 0.27
N LEU A 105 23.18 -2.52 -0.29
CA LEU A 105 21.78 -2.85 -0.54
C LEU A 105 21.59 -3.91 -1.64
N GLN A 106 22.63 -4.20 -2.41
CA GLN A 106 22.62 -5.25 -3.43
C GLN A 106 23.05 -6.61 -2.88
N ASP A 107 23.58 -6.67 -1.65
CA ASP A 107 23.91 -7.92 -1.00
C ASP A 107 22.66 -8.81 -0.87
N LYS A 108 22.83 -10.12 -1.07
CA LYS A 108 21.74 -11.10 -0.98
C LYS A 108 21.04 -11.14 0.37
N ASN A 109 21.72 -10.71 1.43
CA ASN A 109 21.18 -10.61 2.78
C ASN A 109 20.59 -9.21 3.06
N SER A 110 20.57 -8.32 2.07
CA SER A 110 19.90 -7.02 2.17
C SER A 110 18.54 -7.11 1.46
N PHE A 111 17.46 -7.04 2.23
CA PHE A 111 16.09 -7.17 1.72
C PHE A 111 15.08 -6.46 2.63
N THR A 112 13.89 -6.28 2.10
CA THR A 112 12.71 -5.89 2.89
C THR A 112 11.72 -7.05 2.94
N MET A 113 10.64 -6.88 3.71
CA MET A 113 9.62 -7.92 3.87
C MET A 113 8.21 -7.34 3.86
N SER A 114 7.31 -8.08 3.24
CA SER A 114 5.88 -7.94 3.51
C SER A 114 5.54 -8.74 4.76
N ASN A 115 4.70 -8.17 5.61
CA ASN A 115 4.41 -8.68 6.94
C ASN A 115 2.93 -8.99 7.05
N VAL A 116 2.59 -10.18 7.55
CA VAL A 116 1.22 -10.60 7.76
C VAL A 116 0.98 -10.80 9.25
N ILE A 117 -0.01 -10.10 9.75
CA ILE A 117 -0.37 -10.03 11.17
C ILE A 117 -1.76 -10.66 11.36
N ASP A 118 -1.91 -11.54 12.35
CA ASP A 118 -3.22 -12.00 12.82
C ASP A 118 -3.92 -10.81 13.51
N ALA A 119 -5.01 -10.36 12.93
CA ALA A 119 -5.72 -9.14 13.38
C ALA A 119 -6.39 -9.31 14.75
N GLU A 120 -6.81 -10.53 15.09
CA GLU A 120 -7.47 -10.82 16.35
C GLU A 120 -6.47 -10.90 17.50
N LYS A 121 -5.37 -11.62 17.30
CA LYS A 121 -4.33 -11.79 18.31
C LYS A 121 -3.40 -10.59 18.38
N MET A 122 -3.25 -9.85 17.28
CA MET A 122 -2.21 -8.85 17.07
C MET A 122 -0.80 -9.44 17.28
N GLU A 123 -0.56 -10.52 16.55
CA GLU A 123 0.70 -11.26 16.52
C GLU A 123 1.12 -11.49 15.08
N MET A 124 2.42 -11.59 14.86
CA MET A 124 2.95 -11.92 13.53
C MET A 124 2.52 -13.33 13.13
N ALA A 125 1.88 -13.45 11.97
CA ALA A 125 1.61 -14.75 11.37
C ALA A 125 2.83 -15.28 10.61
N PHE A 126 3.41 -14.46 9.74
CA PHE A 126 4.63 -14.73 8.97
C PHE A 126 5.13 -13.46 8.27
N GLN A 127 6.35 -13.55 7.75
CA GLN A 127 6.97 -12.51 6.92
C GLN A 127 7.40 -13.13 5.58
N VAL A 128 7.43 -12.30 4.53
CA VAL A 128 7.82 -12.71 3.17
C VAL A 128 8.92 -11.79 2.67
N ILE A 129 10.12 -12.34 2.45
CA ILE A 129 11.24 -11.62 1.84
C ILE A 129 10.88 -11.28 0.40
N VAL A 130 11.18 -10.08 -0.05
CA VAL A 130 10.94 -9.62 -1.42
C VAL A 130 12.13 -8.86 -2.00
N ASP A 131 12.13 -8.74 -3.32
CA ASP A 131 13.04 -7.88 -4.04
C ASP A 131 12.53 -6.43 -4.09
N GLY A 132 13.47 -5.47 -4.03
CA GLY A 132 13.18 -4.04 -4.09
C GLY A 132 12.73 -3.44 -2.77
N ASN A 133 12.42 -2.15 -2.80
CA ASN A 133 11.77 -1.41 -1.70
C ASN A 133 10.27 -1.45 -1.90
N LEU A 134 9.53 -1.80 -0.85
CA LEU A 134 8.07 -1.82 -0.89
C LEU A 134 7.51 -0.44 -0.56
N ASP A 135 6.29 -0.17 -1.05
CA ASP A 135 5.53 1.02 -0.67
C ASP A 135 4.15 0.60 -0.17
N ASN A 136 3.16 0.58 -1.02
CA ASN A 136 1.80 0.26 -0.62
C ASN A 136 1.51 -1.24 -0.75
N VAL A 137 0.49 -1.69 -0.01
CA VAL A 137 -0.03 -3.05 -0.06
C VAL A 137 -1.55 -3.00 -0.16
N ASP A 138 -2.15 -3.94 -0.85
CA ASP A 138 -3.58 -4.25 -0.71
C ASP A 138 -3.79 -5.77 -0.86
N ALA A 139 -4.99 -6.23 -0.56
CA ALA A 139 -5.39 -7.61 -0.71
C ALA A 139 -6.70 -7.72 -1.47
N ASP A 140 -6.91 -8.83 -2.17
CA ASP A 140 -8.24 -9.13 -2.64
C ASP A 140 -9.21 -9.27 -1.44
N TYR A 141 -10.49 -9.25 -1.71
CA TYR A 141 -11.49 -9.30 -0.63
C TYR A 141 -11.32 -10.50 0.29
N THR A 142 -10.94 -11.66 -0.27
CA THR A 142 -10.80 -12.93 0.47
C THR A 142 -9.46 -13.07 1.18
N GLY A 143 -8.47 -12.25 0.84
CA GLY A 143 -7.10 -12.40 1.30
C GLY A 143 -6.39 -13.62 0.71
N LYS A 144 -6.88 -14.19 -0.39
CA LYS A 144 -6.17 -15.23 -1.14
C LYS A 144 -4.91 -14.68 -1.79
N TYR A 145 -5.01 -13.49 -2.34
CA TYR A 145 -3.91 -12.72 -2.89
C TYR A 145 -3.74 -11.42 -2.14
N ALA A 146 -2.53 -11.11 -1.75
CA ALA A 146 -2.11 -9.77 -1.43
C ALA A 146 -1.13 -9.28 -2.48
N ALA A 147 -1.01 -7.99 -2.67
CA ALA A 147 -0.08 -7.42 -3.62
C ALA A 147 0.57 -6.16 -3.03
N ALA A 148 1.80 -5.86 -3.47
CA ALA A 148 2.54 -4.70 -3.03
C ALA A 148 3.23 -4.00 -4.20
N THR A 149 3.27 -2.68 -4.17
CA THR A 149 4.08 -1.90 -5.10
C THR A 149 5.54 -1.89 -4.66
N CYS A 150 6.43 -2.12 -5.62
CA CYS A 150 7.87 -2.01 -5.43
C CYS A 150 8.36 -0.79 -6.23
N TYR A 151 8.40 0.35 -5.55
CA TYR A 151 8.67 1.65 -6.18
C TYR A 151 10.16 1.91 -6.47
N ASN A 152 11.02 1.05 -5.99
CA ASN A 152 12.46 1.11 -6.20
C ASN A 152 13.00 -0.32 -6.31
N SER A 153 12.84 -0.90 -7.48
CA SER A 153 13.26 -2.28 -7.75
C SER A 153 14.76 -2.47 -7.68
N GLU A 154 15.53 -1.41 -7.93
CA GLU A 154 16.98 -1.43 -7.85
C GLU A 154 17.53 -1.35 -6.43
N LYS A 155 16.68 -1.24 -5.42
CA LYS A 155 17.07 -1.01 -4.03
C LYS A 155 17.95 0.25 -3.86
N ALA A 156 17.74 1.26 -4.71
CA ALA A 156 18.54 2.47 -4.71
C ALA A 156 18.07 3.46 -3.64
N TYR A 157 18.98 4.32 -3.23
CA TYR A 157 18.74 5.39 -2.26
C TYR A 157 18.87 6.79 -2.88
N ASP A 158 19.14 6.86 -4.18
CA ASP A 158 19.22 8.10 -4.93
C ASP A 158 18.39 8.05 -6.21
N LEU A 159 18.10 9.22 -6.79
CA LEU A 159 17.26 9.33 -7.98
C LEU A 159 17.85 8.61 -9.20
N GLY A 160 19.19 8.65 -9.37
CA GLY A 160 19.86 7.98 -10.49
C GLY A 160 19.66 6.48 -10.46
N GLY A 161 19.81 5.85 -9.29
CA GLY A 161 19.50 4.44 -9.08
C GLY A 161 18.02 4.13 -9.28
N MET A 162 17.14 4.97 -8.71
CA MET A 162 15.67 4.79 -8.82
C MET A 162 15.16 4.87 -10.27
N MET A 163 15.90 5.50 -11.16
CA MET A 163 15.52 5.69 -12.56
C MET A 163 16.31 4.77 -13.53
N ARG A 164 17.06 3.80 -13.02
CA ARG A 164 17.94 2.97 -13.85
C ARG A 164 17.19 2.09 -14.83
N ASN A 165 16.13 1.41 -14.38
CA ASN A 165 15.30 0.56 -15.21
C ASN A 165 14.06 1.32 -15.73
N GLU A 166 13.51 0.89 -16.86
CA GLU A 166 12.30 1.47 -17.43
C GLU A 166 11.04 1.14 -16.59
N ARG A 167 11.07 0.00 -15.91
CA ARG A 167 9.94 -0.50 -15.14
C ARG A 167 10.36 -0.92 -13.74
N ASP A 168 9.47 -0.69 -12.81
CA ASP A 168 9.42 -1.34 -11.50
C ASP A 168 8.36 -2.45 -11.55
N TRP A 169 7.89 -2.93 -10.42
CA TRP A 169 6.91 -4.01 -10.38
C TRP A 169 5.91 -3.93 -9.24
N VAL A 170 4.84 -4.70 -9.40
CA VAL A 170 3.96 -5.13 -8.32
C VAL A 170 4.31 -6.58 -8.00
N VAL A 171 4.60 -6.88 -6.74
CA VAL A 171 4.73 -8.25 -6.26
C VAL A 171 3.38 -8.74 -5.75
N VAL A 172 2.94 -9.91 -6.23
CA VAL A 172 1.71 -10.57 -5.77
C VAL A 172 2.08 -11.79 -4.93
N PHE A 173 1.47 -11.90 -3.76
CA PHE A 173 1.65 -12.98 -2.78
C PHE A 173 0.48 -13.97 -2.86
N ASN A 174 0.77 -15.26 -3.00
CA ASN A 174 -0.23 -16.32 -2.88
C ASN A 174 -0.31 -16.77 -1.42
N ILE A 175 -1.22 -16.22 -0.66
CA ILE A 175 -1.32 -16.43 0.78
C ILE A 175 -1.53 -17.90 1.15
N PRO A 176 -2.44 -18.67 0.49
CA PRO A 176 -2.58 -20.10 0.77
C PRO A 176 -1.29 -20.90 0.56
N ARG A 177 -0.48 -20.59 -0.47
CA ARG A 177 0.81 -21.28 -0.69
C ARG A 177 1.81 -20.93 0.41
N ILE A 178 1.84 -19.68 0.85
CA ILE A 178 2.70 -19.23 1.95
C ILE A 178 2.29 -19.91 3.25
N GLU A 179 0.99 -19.93 3.59
CA GLU A 179 0.48 -20.65 4.77
C GLU A 179 0.86 -22.14 4.73
N ALA A 180 0.75 -22.79 3.56
CA ALA A 180 1.14 -24.18 3.39
C ALA A 180 2.65 -24.40 3.58
N ALA A 181 3.49 -23.50 3.09
CA ALA A 181 4.94 -23.53 3.29
C ALA A 181 5.30 -23.38 4.78
N VAL A 182 4.69 -22.43 5.45
CA VAL A 182 4.89 -22.20 6.90
C VAL A 182 4.44 -23.43 7.70
N LYS A 183 3.25 -23.97 7.40
CA LYS A 183 2.74 -25.18 8.05
C LYS A 183 3.63 -26.40 7.83
N ALA A 184 4.28 -26.48 6.68
CA ALA A 184 5.22 -27.56 6.35
C ALA A 184 6.63 -27.36 6.93
N GLY A 185 6.87 -26.30 7.71
CA GLY A 185 8.17 -25.95 8.28
C GLY A 185 9.19 -25.44 7.26
N LYS A 186 8.74 -25.02 6.06
CA LYS A 186 9.59 -24.48 4.99
C LYS A 186 9.78 -22.98 5.19
N PHE A 187 10.47 -22.57 6.22
CA PHE A 187 10.76 -21.18 6.56
C PHE A 187 12.07 -21.07 7.32
N ILE A 188 12.58 -19.87 7.45
CA ILE A 188 13.68 -19.50 8.35
C ILE A 188 13.16 -18.58 9.46
N THR A 189 13.99 -18.30 10.45
CA THR A 189 13.78 -17.24 11.44
C THR A 189 14.96 -16.26 11.38
N LEU A 190 14.72 -15.00 11.72
CA LEU A 190 15.74 -13.95 11.68
C LEU A 190 16.00 -13.39 13.08
N GLY A 191 17.27 -13.27 13.43
CA GLY A 191 17.68 -12.79 14.75
C GLY A 191 17.08 -13.63 15.88
N ASP A 192 16.59 -12.97 16.93
CA ASP A 192 15.93 -13.61 18.07
C ASP A 192 14.42 -13.84 17.86
N SER A 193 13.90 -13.42 16.71
CA SER A 193 12.47 -13.57 16.37
C SER A 193 12.14 -15.04 16.09
N LYS A 194 10.96 -15.46 16.55
CA LYS A 194 10.38 -16.78 16.22
C LYS A 194 9.38 -16.73 15.06
N VAL A 195 9.21 -15.56 14.45
CA VAL A 195 8.31 -15.37 13.33
C VAL A 195 8.80 -16.17 12.12
N PRO A 196 7.94 -16.99 11.49
CA PRO A 196 8.28 -17.67 10.24
C PRO A 196 8.56 -16.66 9.13
N VAL A 197 9.67 -16.83 8.41
CA VAL A 197 10.06 -16.01 7.27
C VAL A 197 10.25 -16.90 6.06
N VAL A 198 9.53 -16.63 4.99
CA VAL A 198 9.65 -17.36 3.72
C VAL A 198 10.29 -16.48 2.66
N ASP A 199 11.02 -17.10 1.73
CA ASP A 199 11.65 -16.39 0.62
C ASP A 199 10.66 -16.27 -0.55
N GLY A 200 10.20 -15.05 -0.80
CA GLY A 200 9.31 -14.66 -1.89
C GLY A 200 9.99 -13.86 -2.98
N ARG A 201 11.33 -13.84 -3.06
CA ARG A 201 12.06 -13.16 -4.14
C ARG A 201 11.75 -13.79 -5.49
N ASP A 202 12.10 -13.10 -6.58
CA ASP A 202 11.79 -13.53 -7.93
C ASP A 202 12.25 -14.97 -8.20
N GLY A 203 11.42 -15.73 -8.90
CA GLY A 203 11.58 -17.16 -9.10
C GLY A 203 10.93 -18.06 -8.03
N SER A 204 10.40 -17.47 -6.93
CA SER A 204 9.65 -18.24 -5.91
C SER A 204 8.29 -18.71 -6.43
N GLU A 205 7.82 -19.88 -5.97
CA GLU A 205 6.45 -20.32 -6.22
C GLU A 205 5.40 -19.57 -5.40
N LEU A 206 5.84 -18.81 -4.39
CA LEU A 206 4.98 -18.11 -3.43
C LEU A 206 4.51 -16.74 -3.96
N THR A 207 5.26 -16.18 -4.92
CA THR A 207 5.07 -14.81 -5.42
C THR A 207 5.10 -14.76 -6.93
N ARG A 208 4.61 -13.64 -7.49
CA ARG A 208 4.80 -13.26 -8.89
C ARG A 208 5.11 -11.76 -8.97
N TYR A 209 6.09 -11.41 -9.78
CA TYR A 209 6.50 -10.05 -10.04
C TYR A 209 5.96 -9.58 -11.38
N ILE A 210 5.11 -8.57 -11.36
CA ILE A 210 4.40 -8.05 -12.53
C ILE A 210 4.99 -6.69 -12.85
N PRO A 211 5.72 -6.55 -13.99
CA PRO A 211 6.30 -5.27 -14.39
C PRO A 211 5.21 -4.22 -14.60
N VAL A 212 5.40 -3.04 -14.01
CA VAL A 212 4.53 -1.86 -14.16
C VAL A 212 5.38 -0.63 -14.44
N PRO A 213 4.78 0.49 -14.89
CA PRO A 213 5.52 1.72 -15.06
C PRO A 213 6.24 2.17 -13.80
N LYS A 214 7.24 2.99 -14.00
CA LYS A 214 8.25 3.43 -13.03
C LYS A 214 7.64 4.03 -11.76
N ASN A 215 8.24 3.68 -10.63
CA ASN A 215 7.96 4.21 -9.30
C ASN A 215 6.49 4.05 -8.86
N PRO A 216 5.91 2.84 -8.97
CA PRO A 216 4.52 2.62 -8.55
C PRO A 216 4.39 2.92 -7.05
N HIS A 217 3.34 3.66 -6.67
CA HIS A 217 3.12 4.11 -5.30
C HIS A 217 1.87 3.44 -4.70
N GLY A 218 0.71 4.07 -4.80
CA GLY A 218 -0.51 3.52 -4.25
C GLY A 218 -0.92 2.20 -4.92
N LEU A 219 -1.43 1.28 -4.12
CA LEU A 219 -2.09 0.07 -4.57
C LEU A 219 -3.47 0.00 -3.93
N ASN A 220 -4.51 -0.13 -4.74
CA ASN A 220 -5.88 -0.11 -4.27
C ASN A 220 -6.70 -1.19 -4.96
N THR A 221 -7.42 -2.00 -4.20
CA THR A 221 -8.37 -2.98 -4.74
C THR A 221 -9.67 -2.29 -5.08
N SER A 222 -10.15 -2.48 -6.31
CA SER A 222 -11.43 -1.92 -6.75
C SER A 222 -12.58 -2.43 -5.88
N SER A 223 -13.60 -1.58 -5.68
CA SER A 223 -14.74 -1.91 -4.80
C SER A 223 -15.56 -3.12 -5.26
N ASP A 224 -15.49 -3.47 -6.55
CA ASP A 224 -16.09 -4.69 -7.11
C ASP A 224 -15.16 -5.93 -6.99
N GLY A 225 -13.97 -5.76 -6.40
CA GLY A 225 -13.01 -6.84 -6.18
C GLY A 225 -12.31 -7.38 -7.42
N LYS A 226 -12.43 -6.70 -8.58
CA LYS A 226 -11.89 -7.23 -9.85
C LYS A 226 -10.44 -6.90 -10.10
N TYR A 227 -9.98 -5.74 -9.65
CA TYR A 227 -8.68 -5.20 -10.03
C TYR A 227 -7.86 -4.78 -8.82
N PHE A 228 -6.56 -5.02 -8.89
CA PHE A 228 -5.58 -4.20 -8.19
C PHE A 228 -5.19 -3.03 -9.10
N ILE A 229 -5.29 -1.81 -8.60
CA ILE A 229 -4.90 -0.58 -9.30
C ILE A 229 -3.58 -0.10 -8.73
N ALA A 230 -2.51 -0.20 -9.51
CA ALA A 230 -1.18 0.29 -9.15
C ALA A 230 -0.93 1.66 -9.80
N ASN A 231 -0.65 2.65 -8.97
CA ASN A 231 -0.50 4.05 -9.40
C ASN A 231 0.96 4.37 -9.70
N GLY A 232 1.24 4.82 -10.92
CA GLY A 232 2.60 5.08 -11.40
C GLY A 232 3.06 6.51 -11.10
N LYS A 233 3.54 6.78 -9.89
CA LYS A 233 3.94 8.11 -9.40
C LYS A 233 4.82 8.93 -10.36
N LEU A 234 5.78 8.29 -11.02
CA LEU A 234 6.66 8.92 -12.01
C LEU A 234 6.27 8.57 -13.46
N SER A 235 5.11 7.98 -13.65
CA SER A 235 4.48 7.71 -14.93
C SER A 235 3.08 8.32 -14.93
N PRO A 236 2.56 8.82 -16.06
CA PRO A 236 1.21 9.38 -16.13
C PRO A 236 0.10 8.32 -16.06
N THR A 237 0.46 7.04 -15.97
CA THR A 237 -0.48 5.92 -16.06
C THR A 237 -0.72 5.26 -14.72
N VAL A 238 -1.84 4.56 -14.62
CA VAL A 238 -2.09 3.54 -13.59
C VAL A 238 -2.18 2.17 -14.28
N SER A 239 -1.72 1.11 -13.60
CA SER A 239 -1.84 -0.26 -14.12
C SER A 239 -2.99 -0.98 -13.43
N MET A 240 -3.87 -1.60 -14.22
CA MET A 240 -5.02 -2.38 -13.74
C MET A 240 -4.70 -3.87 -13.88
N LEU A 241 -4.49 -4.54 -12.76
CA LEU A 241 -4.20 -5.97 -12.70
C LEU A 241 -5.49 -6.74 -12.40
N GLU A 242 -5.90 -7.63 -13.29
CA GLU A 242 -7.12 -8.43 -13.11
C GLU A 242 -6.89 -9.58 -12.14
N ILE A 243 -7.54 -9.54 -10.99
CA ILE A 243 -7.36 -10.50 -9.89
C ILE A 243 -7.73 -11.92 -10.31
N ALA A 244 -8.78 -12.08 -11.13
CA ALA A 244 -9.21 -13.39 -11.61
C ALA A 244 -8.14 -14.12 -12.47
N ARG A 245 -7.21 -13.41 -13.10
CA ARG A 245 -6.12 -13.98 -13.89
C ARG A 245 -4.95 -14.47 -13.04
N LEU A 246 -4.90 -14.10 -11.78
CA LEU A 246 -3.79 -14.52 -10.90
C LEU A 246 -3.74 -16.04 -10.70
N ASP A 247 -4.88 -16.72 -10.68
CA ASP A 247 -4.91 -18.19 -10.61
C ASP A 247 -4.18 -18.82 -11.79
N ASP A 248 -4.41 -18.32 -12.99
CA ASP A 248 -3.76 -18.83 -14.21
C ASP A 248 -2.27 -18.44 -14.26
N LEU A 249 -1.91 -17.27 -13.75
CA LEU A 249 -0.52 -16.86 -13.63
C LEU A 249 0.25 -17.77 -12.65
N PHE A 250 -0.31 -18.03 -11.46
CA PHE A 250 0.31 -18.93 -10.49
C PHE A 250 0.30 -20.41 -10.92
N ALA A 251 -0.63 -20.80 -11.77
CA ALA A 251 -0.68 -22.15 -12.37
C ALA A 251 0.29 -22.30 -13.56
N GLY A 252 0.98 -21.21 -14.00
CA GLY A 252 1.89 -21.22 -15.15
C GLY A 252 1.18 -21.31 -16.50
N LYS A 253 -0.11 -21.03 -16.56
CA LYS A 253 -0.88 -20.95 -17.82
C LYS A 253 -0.62 -19.64 -18.57
N LEU A 254 -0.39 -18.55 -17.84
CA LEU A 254 0.08 -17.28 -18.39
C LEU A 254 1.62 -17.28 -18.31
N LYS A 255 2.26 -17.04 -19.46
CA LYS A 255 3.74 -17.07 -19.56
C LYS A 255 4.35 -15.72 -19.26
N ASP A 256 3.69 -14.64 -19.68
CA ASP A 256 4.11 -13.27 -19.35
C ASP A 256 3.32 -12.79 -18.13
N PRO A 257 4.00 -12.39 -17.04
CA PRO A 257 3.32 -11.81 -15.89
C PRO A 257 2.46 -10.60 -16.26
N ARG A 258 2.78 -9.88 -17.32
CA ARG A 258 1.98 -8.74 -17.80
C ARG A 258 0.64 -9.14 -18.41
N ASP A 259 0.42 -10.41 -18.71
CA ASP A 259 -0.90 -10.87 -19.22
C ASP A 259 -2.04 -10.61 -18.22
N VAL A 260 -1.74 -10.37 -16.94
CA VAL A 260 -2.75 -9.95 -15.95
C VAL A 260 -3.09 -8.47 -16.00
N VAL A 261 -2.30 -7.65 -16.69
CA VAL A 261 -2.56 -6.22 -16.88
C VAL A 261 -3.57 -6.05 -17.99
N VAL A 262 -4.74 -5.55 -17.66
CA VAL A 262 -5.87 -5.39 -18.59
C VAL A 262 -6.20 -3.94 -18.93
N GLY A 263 -5.47 -2.99 -18.32
CA GLY A 263 -5.61 -1.56 -18.57
C GLY A 263 -4.40 -0.78 -18.07
N GLU A 264 -4.00 0.24 -18.82
CA GLU A 264 -2.98 1.22 -18.42
C GLU A 264 -3.43 2.63 -18.87
N PRO A 265 -4.54 3.18 -18.34
CA PRO A 265 -5.01 4.50 -18.74
C PRO A 265 -4.01 5.57 -18.33
N GLU A 266 -3.73 6.48 -19.25
CA GLU A 266 -3.00 7.71 -18.98
C GLU A 266 -3.96 8.73 -18.38
N LEU A 267 -3.68 9.17 -17.15
CA LEU A 267 -4.57 10.05 -16.39
C LEU A 267 -4.02 11.47 -16.26
N GLY A 268 -2.71 11.63 -16.19
CA GLY A 268 -1.98 12.86 -15.92
C GLY A 268 -0.80 12.60 -15.01
N LEU A 269 -0.05 13.64 -14.64
CA LEU A 269 1.23 13.49 -13.96
C LEU A 269 1.09 13.23 -12.46
N GLY A 270 1.76 12.19 -12.02
CA GLY A 270 1.88 11.83 -10.61
C GLY A 270 0.68 11.10 -10.00
N PRO A 271 0.11 10.04 -10.64
CA PRO A 271 -0.92 9.24 -10.01
C PRO A 271 -0.41 8.64 -8.69
N LEU A 272 -1.04 8.99 -7.56
CA LEU A 272 -0.60 8.51 -6.25
C LEU A 272 -1.51 7.46 -5.64
N HIS A 273 -2.77 7.79 -5.39
CA HIS A 273 -3.76 6.90 -4.82
C HIS A 273 -5.07 6.94 -5.58
N THR A 274 -5.78 5.82 -5.56
CA THR A 274 -7.07 5.65 -6.24
C THR A 274 -8.15 5.19 -5.27
N THR A 275 -9.35 5.73 -5.40
CA THR A 275 -10.54 5.35 -4.64
C THR A 275 -11.73 5.15 -5.59
N PHE A 276 -12.85 4.59 -5.13
CA PHE A 276 -13.91 4.08 -6.00
C PHE A 276 -15.30 4.48 -5.51
N ASP A 277 -16.26 4.58 -6.45
CA ASP A 277 -17.66 4.92 -6.16
C ASP A 277 -18.63 3.73 -6.22
N GLY A 278 -18.13 2.52 -6.42
CA GLY A 278 -18.98 1.33 -6.57
C GLY A 278 -19.83 1.28 -7.86
N ARG A 279 -19.75 2.30 -8.71
CA ARG A 279 -20.50 2.41 -9.98
C ARG A 279 -19.59 2.26 -11.21
N GLY A 280 -18.40 1.72 -11.02
CA GLY A 280 -17.40 1.51 -12.06
C GLY A 280 -16.48 2.70 -12.31
N ASN A 281 -16.60 3.80 -11.57
CA ASN A 281 -15.65 4.89 -11.66
C ASN A 281 -14.60 4.81 -10.55
N ALA A 282 -13.42 5.25 -10.90
CA ALA A 282 -12.29 5.45 -10.03
C ALA A 282 -11.89 6.92 -9.98
N TYR A 283 -11.34 7.34 -8.86
CA TYR A 283 -10.85 8.70 -8.62
C TYR A 283 -9.41 8.61 -8.19
N THR A 284 -8.52 9.24 -8.95
CA THR A 284 -7.08 9.18 -8.72
C THR A 284 -6.53 10.58 -8.45
N THR A 285 -5.72 10.71 -7.41
CA THR A 285 -4.97 11.95 -7.17
C THR A 285 -3.79 12.04 -8.13
N LEU A 286 -3.61 13.21 -8.73
CA LEU A 286 -2.47 13.55 -9.57
C LEU A 286 -1.56 14.50 -8.80
N PHE A 287 -0.55 13.95 -8.17
CA PHE A 287 0.34 14.64 -7.25
C PHE A 287 1.08 15.83 -7.89
N LEU A 288 1.55 15.66 -9.13
CA LEU A 288 2.27 16.70 -9.86
C LEU A 288 1.33 17.70 -10.52
N ASP A 289 0.21 17.25 -11.08
CA ASP A 289 -0.77 18.12 -11.73
C ASP A 289 -1.65 18.86 -10.72
N SER A 290 -1.63 18.48 -9.44
CA SER A 290 -2.50 19.05 -8.39
C SER A 290 -3.99 18.92 -8.74
N GLN A 291 -4.38 17.74 -9.19
CA GLN A 291 -5.75 17.44 -9.61
C GLN A 291 -6.26 16.13 -8.99
N VAL A 292 -7.56 15.96 -8.99
CA VAL A 292 -8.24 14.68 -8.87
C VAL A 292 -8.89 14.37 -10.21
N VAL A 293 -8.66 13.17 -10.74
CA VAL A 293 -9.26 12.71 -11.99
C VAL A 293 -10.27 11.62 -11.73
N LYS A 294 -11.48 11.77 -12.26
CA LYS A 294 -12.53 10.75 -12.34
C LYS A 294 -12.41 10.02 -13.66
N TRP A 295 -12.37 8.71 -13.63
CA TRP A 295 -12.29 7.88 -14.84
C TRP A 295 -13.06 6.58 -14.67
N ASN A 296 -13.48 5.97 -15.80
CA ASN A 296 -14.26 4.74 -15.81
C ASN A 296 -13.36 3.54 -16.10
N MET A 297 -13.38 2.55 -15.22
CA MET A 297 -12.50 1.37 -15.28
C MET A 297 -12.82 0.48 -16.50
N ALA A 298 -14.09 0.21 -16.78
CA ALA A 298 -14.46 -0.65 -17.91
C ALA A 298 -14.08 -0.02 -19.27
N GLU A 299 -14.24 1.29 -19.39
CA GLU A 299 -13.82 2.01 -20.60
C GLU A 299 -12.29 2.05 -20.73
N ALA A 300 -11.54 2.17 -19.62
CA ALA A 300 -10.09 2.07 -19.64
C ALA A 300 -9.60 0.70 -20.14
N VAL A 301 -10.28 -0.38 -19.73
CA VAL A 301 -10.02 -1.73 -20.27
C VAL A 301 -10.28 -1.80 -21.77
N ARG A 302 -11.42 -1.27 -22.23
CA ARG A 302 -11.74 -1.23 -23.67
C ARG A 302 -10.74 -0.40 -24.46
N ALA A 303 -10.31 0.75 -23.93
CA ALA A 303 -9.26 1.56 -24.56
C ALA A 303 -7.94 0.79 -24.68
N TYR A 304 -7.56 0.04 -23.68
CA TYR A 304 -6.36 -0.81 -23.70
C TYR A 304 -6.45 -1.94 -24.75
N GLN A 305 -7.67 -2.38 -25.07
CA GLN A 305 -7.96 -3.34 -26.15
C GLN A 305 -7.99 -2.69 -27.53
N GLY A 306 -7.76 -1.38 -27.64
CA GLY A 306 -7.70 -0.64 -28.89
C GLY A 306 -9.00 0.06 -29.31
N GLU A 307 -10.02 0.07 -28.45
CA GLU A 307 -11.25 0.81 -28.73
C GLU A 307 -11.04 2.31 -28.52
N LYS A 308 -11.68 3.11 -29.35
CA LYS A 308 -11.70 4.59 -29.21
C LYS A 308 -12.79 5.00 -28.24
N VAL A 309 -12.48 5.01 -26.96
CA VAL A 309 -13.40 5.43 -25.90
C VAL A 309 -12.75 6.47 -24.98
N ASN A 310 -13.56 7.36 -24.44
CA ASN A 310 -13.10 8.36 -23.48
C ASN A 310 -13.36 7.88 -22.05
N TYR A 311 -12.34 7.30 -21.43
CA TYR A 311 -12.40 6.82 -20.06
C TYR A 311 -12.28 7.93 -19.01
N ILE A 312 -11.68 9.08 -19.31
CA ILE A 312 -11.63 10.22 -18.41
C ILE A 312 -12.99 10.93 -18.42
N LYS A 313 -13.59 11.07 -17.24
CA LYS A 313 -14.90 11.70 -17.09
C LYS A 313 -14.80 13.15 -16.63
N GLN A 314 -13.86 13.43 -15.74
CA GLN A 314 -13.67 14.77 -15.18
C GLN A 314 -12.27 14.91 -14.57
N LYS A 315 -11.74 16.12 -14.63
CA LYS A 315 -10.58 16.54 -13.84
C LYS A 315 -10.98 17.74 -13.00
N LEU A 316 -10.60 17.72 -11.73
CA LEU A 316 -10.87 18.78 -10.77
C LEU A 316 -9.55 19.28 -10.18
N ASP A 317 -9.31 20.57 -10.29
CA ASP A 317 -8.17 21.20 -9.62
C ASP A 317 -8.38 21.19 -8.10
N VAL A 318 -7.35 20.79 -7.39
CA VAL A 318 -7.30 20.82 -5.93
C VAL A 318 -6.08 21.59 -5.46
N GLN A 319 -5.84 21.62 -4.15
CA GLN A 319 -4.64 22.24 -3.61
C GLN A 319 -3.39 21.43 -4.00
N TYR A 320 -2.19 21.95 -3.69
CA TYR A 320 -0.94 21.36 -4.17
C TYR A 320 -0.67 19.96 -3.61
N GLN A 321 -0.18 19.12 -4.48
CA GLN A 321 0.31 17.78 -4.19
C GLN A 321 -0.71 16.91 -3.43
N PRO A 322 -1.90 16.65 -4.02
CA PRO A 322 -2.83 15.71 -3.44
C PRO A 322 -2.19 14.32 -3.37
N GLY A 323 -2.19 13.75 -2.18
CA GLY A 323 -1.66 12.41 -1.91
C GLY A 323 -2.80 11.42 -1.68
N HIS A 324 -3.11 11.19 -0.41
CA HIS A 324 -4.17 10.28 -0.04
C HIS A 324 -5.55 10.79 -0.47
N ILE A 325 -6.40 9.85 -0.83
CA ILE A 325 -7.78 10.11 -1.25
C ILE A 325 -8.68 8.98 -0.74
N HIS A 326 -9.86 9.31 -0.29
CA HIS A 326 -10.82 8.33 0.17
C HIS A 326 -12.25 8.75 -0.20
N ALA A 327 -12.99 7.86 -0.86
CA ALA A 327 -14.41 8.01 -1.10
C ALA A 327 -15.21 7.32 0.00
N SER A 328 -16.44 7.77 0.21
CA SER A 328 -17.33 7.12 1.17
C SER A 328 -17.52 5.64 0.85
N LEU A 329 -17.26 4.77 1.84
CA LEU A 329 -17.36 3.32 1.79
C LEU A 329 -16.50 2.62 0.72
N THR A 330 -15.48 3.29 0.17
CA THR A 330 -14.72 2.85 -1.01
C THR A 330 -14.12 1.45 -0.91
N GLU A 331 -13.74 1.01 0.30
CA GLU A 331 -13.07 -0.27 0.52
C GLU A 331 -14.05 -1.42 0.78
N THR A 332 -15.33 -1.15 0.66
CA THR A 332 -16.40 -2.11 0.95
C THR A 332 -17.18 -2.46 -0.30
N SER A 333 -17.96 -3.53 -0.21
CA SER A 333 -18.93 -3.91 -1.24
C SER A 333 -20.12 -2.93 -1.38
N GLU A 334 -20.21 -1.94 -0.49
CA GLU A 334 -21.27 -0.92 -0.44
C GLU A 334 -20.75 0.47 -0.83
N ALA A 335 -19.59 0.56 -1.50
CA ALA A 335 -19.04 1.83 -1.97
C ALA A 335 -20.11 2.65 -2.68
N ASP A 336 -20.36 3.87 -2.22
CA ASP A 336 -21.40 4.75 -2.75
C ASP A 336 -20.86 6.03 -3.39
N GLY A 337 -19.61 6.40 -3.07
CA GLY A 337 -18.93 7.54 -3.66
C GLY A 337 -19.69 8.86 -3.54
N LYS A 338 -20.45 9.06 -2.47
CA LYS A 338 -21.17 10.32 -2.22
C LYS A 338 -20.25 11.46 -1.88
N TRP A 339 -19.19 11.14 -1.15
CA TRP A 339 -18.21 12.09 -0.68
C TRP A 339 -16.81 11.60 -1.01
N LEU A 340 -15.94 12.54 -1.34
CA LEU A 340 -14.55 12.29 -1.63
C LEU A 340 -13.70 13.25 -0.78
N VAL A 341 -12.71 12.73 -0.09
CA VAL A 341 -11.74 13.56 0.64
C VAL A 341 -10.38 13.40 -0.01
N ALA A 342 -9.79 14.50 -0.46
CA ALA A 342 -8.43 14.55 -0.98
C ALA A 342 -7.53 15.31 0.01
N LEU A 343 -6.44 14.66 0.43
CA LEU A 343 -5.44 15.25 1.32
C LEU A 343 -4.33 15.90 0.50
N CYS A 344 -4.18 17.21 0.63
CA CYS A 344 -3.20 18.00 -0.10
C CYS A 344 -2.07 18.44 0.83
N LYS A 345 -0.82 18.31 0.36
CA LYS A 345 0.35 18.62 1.19
C LYS A 345 0.57 20.10 1.38
N PHE A 346 0.10 20.94 0.43
CA PHE A 346 0.28 22.39 0.49
C PHE A 346 -0.97 23.12 0.01
N SER A 347 -1.26 24.28 0.62
CA SER A 347 -2.32 25.18 0.17
C SER A 347 -1.81 26.12 -0.92
N LYS A 348 -2.59 26.25 -2.00
CA LYS A 348 -2.33 27.23 -3.07
C LYS A 348 -2.65 28.63 -2.56
N ASP A 349 -1.72 29.55 -2.74
CA ASP A 349 -1.91 31.00 -2.53
C ASP A 349 -2.50 31.40 -1.18
N ARG A 350 -2.40 30.53 -0.18
CA ARG A 350 -2.80 30.81 1.19
C ARG A 350 -1.58 30.83 2.10
N PHE A 351 -1.61 31.71 3.07
CA PHE A 351 -0.64 31.75 4.16
C PHE A 351 0.83 31.82 3.71
N LEU A 352 1.10 32.67 2.72
CA LEU A 352 2.45 32.89 2.18
C LEU A 352 3.51 33.18 3.25
N GLN A 353 3.09 33.73 4.38
CA GLN A 353 3.96 34.06 5.52
C GLN A 353 4.51 32.82 6.24
N VAL A 354 3.85 31.66 6.15
CA VAL A 354 4.29 30.43 6.81
C VAL A 354 5.11 29.51 5.89
N GLY A 355 5.39 29.97 4.67
CA GLY A 355 6.21 29.26 3.69
C GLY A 355 5.42 28.27 2.82
N PRO A 356 6.08 27.74 1.77
CA PRO A 356 5.42 26.93 0.74
C PRO A 356 5.06 25.52 1.20
N LEU A 357 5.50 25.10 2.39
CA LEU A 357 5.31 23.74 2.90
C LEU A 357 4.14 23.60 3.88
N HIS A 358 3.40 24.68 4.15
CA HIS A 358 2.30 24.72 5.11
C HIS A 358 1.25 25.74 4.70
N PRO A 359 0.02 25.58 5.20
CA PRO A 359 -0.49 24.43 5.93
C PRO A 359 -0.86 23.28 4.98
N GLU A 360 -0.76 22.07 5.48
CA GLU A 360 -1.45 20.91 4.91
C GLU A 360 -2.97 21.15 4.95
N ASN A 361 -3.71 20.56 4.03
CA ASN A 361 -5.16 20.74 3.98
C ASN A 361 -5.86 19.51 3.41
N GLU A 362 -7.12 19.40 3.73
CA GLU A 362 -8.03 18.44 3.15
C GLU A 362 -9.13 19.14 2.35
N GLN A 363 -9.59 18.49 1.31
CA GLN A 363 -10.68 19.00 0.47
C GLN A 363 -11.77 17.96 0.38
N LEU A 364 -12.96 18.34 0.85
CA LEU A 364 -14.19 17.57 0.65
C LEU A 364 -14.77 17.92 -0.72
N ILE A 365 -15.06 16.87 -1.48
CA ILE A 365 -15.59 16.93 -2.84
C ILE A 365 -16.90 16.13 -2.84
N ASP A 366 -17.99 16.72 -3.32
CA ASP A 366 -19.29 16.09 -3.51
C ASP A 366 -19.57 15.73 -4.99
#